data_3dc5007040e488937793c283c204b9bd
#
_entry.id   3dc5007040e488937793c283c204b9bd
#
_cell.length_a   1.000
_cell.length_b   1.000
_cell.length_c   1.000
_cell.angle_alpha   90.00
_cell.angle_beta   90.00
_cell.angle_gamma   90.00
#
_symmetry.space_group_name_H-M   'P 1'
#
loop_
_entity.id
_entity.type
_entity.pdbx_description
1 polymer ?
#
loop_
_entity_poly.entity_id
_entity_poly.type
_entity_poly.pdbx_seq_one_letter_code
_entity_poly.pdbx_strand_id
1 'polypeptide(L)'
;MARILLVDDEVNLLRMTEMMLRHEGHTVESHSTGLSALAAIDACRSGALPYDVVVTDYRLNDVTGLDVLRSTKAKDPSTQVLLVTAYATTATAVEAMRCGAYDYIEKPFKREEITSLVVSAAQKAAELRSTNIALRAAPSETHGLPNCIGRSTAMREVLALARRVAPTKANVLITGESGTGKEVIARAIHQLSGVKGAFIAVNCGAIPESLVESEFFGYAKGAFTGANRDKPGFFQAASQGTLFLDEIGELPPSMQVKLLRALQEKKVQRVGAPNEEAVSVRIIAATNRDLRTEVEEHRFREDLFFRLNVIQIALPALRERKEDIPLLIQHFISKFNESLDKNVDSVSPDALAILMSYDYRGNVRELENILEHAVTLELSSQITVDSLPAYLRNAYGDAPATTPNHYDIPDIPPVGDGIELECIVEDIERSLIEQSLERTDGNITEAAKLLGINFRSLRYRLKKYGIK
;
A
#
# COMPACT_ATOMS: atom_id res chain seq x y z
N MET A 1 -8.00 33.52 2.83
CA MET A 1 -7.68 34.36 1.63
C MET A 1 -7.20 33.41 0.56
N ALA A 2 -7.93 33.27 -0.55
CA ALA A 2 -7.60 32.35 -1.63
C ALA A 2 -7.25 33.11 -2.91
N ARG A 3 -6.41 32.51 -3.77
CA ARG A 3 -6.09 33.01 -5.10
C ARG A 3 -6.99 32.36 -6.15
N ILE A 4 -7.79 33.17 -6.82
CA ILE A 4 -8.84 32.70 -7.73
C ILE A 4 -8.56 33.17 -9.15
N LEU A 5 -8.67 32.26 -10.12
CA LEU A 5 -8.73 32.55 -11.54
C LEU A 5 -10.19 32.54 -11.98
N LEU A 6 -10.67 33.66 -12.54
CA LEU A 6 -12.05 33.79 -13.03
C LEU A 6 -12.03 33.94 -14.56
N VAL A 7 -12.82 33.10 -15.25
CA VAL A 7 -12.86 33.08 -16.73
C VAL A 7 -14.30 33.13 -17.21
N ASP A 8 -14.69 34.19 -17.88
CA ASP A 8 -16.01 34.36 -18.46
C ASP A 8 -15.92 35.36 -19.64
N ASP A 9 -16.49 35.02 -20.77
CA ASP A 9 -16.49 35.90 -21.96
C ASP A 9 -17.53 37.04 -21.84
N GLU A 10 -18.48 36.93 -20.90
CA GLU A 10 -19.43 38.02 -20.58
C GLU A 10 -18.81 39.05 -19.63
N VAL A 11 -18.22 40.13 -20.20
CA VAL A 11 -17.43 41.13 -19.48
C VAL A 11 -18.16 41.73 -18.27
N ASN A 12 -19.49 41.93 -18.35
CA ASN A 12 -20.27 42.51 -17.25
C ASN A 12 -20.38 41.51 -16.08
N LEU A 13 -20.65 40.26 -16.35
CA LEU A 13 -20.71 39.20 -15.36
C LEU A 13 -19.35 38.94 -14.74
N LEU A 14 -18.30 38.90 -15.55
CA LEU A 14 -16.91 38.78 -15.13
C LEU A 14 -16.55 39.85 -14.08
N ARG A 15 -16.79 41.14 -14.40
CA ARG A 15 -16.50 42.24 -13.47
C ARG A 15 -17.32 42.19 -12.20
N MET A 16 -18.61 41.84 -12.29
CA MET A 16 -19.49 41.73 -11.14
C MET A 16 -19.00 40.63 -10.21
N THR A 17 -18.71 39.47 -10.75
CA THR A 17 -18.22 38.29 -9.97
C THR A 17 -16.82 38.59 -9.38
N GLU A 18 -15.94 39.22 -10.11
CA GLU A 18 -14.65 39.67 -9.60
C GLU A 18 -14.79 40.60 -8.39
N MET A 19 -15.65 41.62 -8.48
CA MET A 19 -15.91 42.53 -7.35
C MET A 19 -16.50 41.80 -6.14
N MET A 20 -17.43 40.87 -6.34
CA MET A 20 -18.01 40.06 -5.27
C MET A 20 -16.92 39.25 -4.54
N LEU A 21 -16.09 38.52 -5.25
CA LEU A 21 -15.06 37.67 -4.67
C LEU A 21 -13.94 38.48 -4.00
N ARG A 22 -13.58 39.62 -4.55
CA ARG A 22 -12.61 40.57 -3.93
C ARG A 22 -13.15 41.17 -2.64
N HIS A 23 -14.45 41.47 -2.58
CA HIS A 23 -15.10 41.97 -1.36
C HIS A 23 -15.06 40.94 -0.22
N GLU A 24 -15.10 39.66 -0.53
CA GLU A 24 -14.92 38.55 0.44
C GLU A 24 -13.44 38.31 0.86
N GLY A 25 -12.52 39.15 0.37
CA GLY A 25 -11.10 39.12 0.75
C GLY A 25 -10.25 38.15 -0.07
N HIS A 26 -10.72 37.69 -1.23
CA HIS A 26 -9.95 36.84 -2.13
C HIS A 26 -9.09 37.67 -3.12
N THR A 27 -7.99 37.08 -3.58
CA THR A 27 -7.20 37.65 -4.69
C THR A 27 -7.71 37.08 -6.00
N VAL A 28 -8.28 37.90 -6.87
CA VAL A 28 -8.91 37.47 -8.12
C VAL A 28 -8.15 37.98 -9.33
N GLU A 29 -7.81 37.09 -10.23
CA GLU A 29 -7.29 37.35 -11.57
C GLU A 29 -8.38 36.97 -12.57
N SER A 30 -8.75 37.86 -13.48
CA SER A 30 -9.89 37.70 -14.39
C SER A 30 -9.46 37.71 -15.84
N HIS A 31 -10.00 36.78 -16.64
CA HIS A 31 -9.74 36.63 -18.06
C HIS A 31 -11.06 36.53 -18.84
N SER A 32 -11.16 37.25 -19.95
CA SER A 32 -12.35 37.21 -20.82
C SER A 32 -12.24 36.16 -21.95
N THR A 33 -11.15 35.39 -22.00
CA THR A 33 -10.95 34.33 -22.99
C THR A 33 -10.30 33.13 -22.34
N GLY A 34 -10.64 31.94 -22.80
CA GLY A 34 -10.07 30.70 -22.28
C GLY A 34 -8.60 30.52 -22.63
N LEU A 35 -8.17 30.96 -23.80
CA LEU A 35 -6.74 30.91 -24.17
C LEU A 35 -5.87 31.78 -23.25
N SER A 36 -6.34 32.96 -22.84
CA SER A 36 -5.60 33.79 -21.87
C SER A 36 -5.55 33.16 -20.47
N ALA A 37 -6.63 32.47 -20.07
CA ALA A 37 -6.67 31.71 -18.82
C ALA A 37 -5.71 30.51 -18.86
N LEU A 38 -5.66 29.76 -19.95
CA LEU A 38 -4.70 28.66 -20.14
C LEU A 38 -3.25 29.17 -20.07
N ALA A 39 -2.95 30.33 -20.69
CA ALA A 39 -1.63 30.94 -20.59
C ALA A 39 -1.28 31.34 -19.14
N ALA A 40 -2.24 31.84 -18.36
CA ALA A 40 -2.05 32.16 -16.95
C ALA A 40 -1.81 30.91 -16.09
N ILE A 41 -2.53 29.80 -16.35
CA ILE A 41 -2.32 28.50 -15.72
C ILE A 41 -0.92 27.96 -16.06
N ASP A 42 -0.47 28.13 -17.32
CA ASP A 42 0.86 27.72 -17.75
C ASP A 42 2.00 28.53 -17.08
N ALA A 43 1.80 29.81 -16.87
CA ALA A 43 2.76 30.68 -16.22
C ALA A 43 3.01 30.34 -14.74
N CYS A 44 2.07 29.69 -14.07
CA CYS A 44 2.26 29.21 -12.69
C CYS A 44 3.41 28.20 -12.54
N ARG A 45 3.85 27.56 -13.62
CA ARG A 45 5.00 26.64 -13.64
C ARG A 45 6.37 27.32 -13.55
N SER A 46 6.45 28.63 -13.87
CA SER A 46 7.71 29.39 -13.94
C SER A 46 7.99 30.24 -12.69
N GLY A 47 7.33 29.99 -11.55
CA GLY A 47 7.61 30.68 -10.28
C GLY A 47 6.45 31.48 -9.69
N ALA A 48 5.29 31.54 -10.34
CA ALA A 48 4.09 32.11 -9.76
C ALA A 48 3.37 31.14 -8.85
N LEU A 49 2.72 31.60 -7.77
CA LEU A 49 1.91 30.78 -6.89
C LEU A 49 0.72 30.17 -7.66
N PRO A 50 0.38 28.90 -7.45
CA PRO A 50 -0.77 28.27 -8.10
C PRO A 50 -2.09 28.90 -7.62
N TYR A 51 -3.15 28.78 -8.43
CA TYR A 51 -4.50 29.20 -8.05
C TYR A 51 -5.13 28.17 -7.09
N ASP A 52 -5.88 28.65 -6.08
CA ASP A 52 -6.64 27.76 -5.18
C ASP A 52 -7.92 27.27 -5.87
N VAL A 53 -8.59 28.21 -6.55
CA VAL A 53 -9.85 27.95 -7.25
C VAL A 53 -9.80 28.54 -8.65
N VAL A 54 -10.31 27.81 -9.62
CA VAL A 54 -10.60 28.33 -10.98
C VAL A 54 -12.12 28.31 -11.15
N VAL A 55 -12.70 29.45 -11.49
CA VAL A 55 -14.12 29.59 -11.83
C VAL A 55 -14.20 29.89 -13.31
N THR A 56 -14.75 29.02 -14.13
CA THR A 56 -14.80 29.17 -15.59
C THR A 56 -16.17 28.94 -16.16
N ASP A 57 -16.58 29.75 -17.13
CA ASP A 57 -17.77 29.43 -17.91
C ASP A 57 -17.54 28.13 -18.69
N TYR A 58 -18.58 27.33 -18.79
CA TYR A 58 -18.57 26.10 -19.59
C TYR A 58 -18.39 26.39 -21.08
N ARG A 59 -19.01 27.49 -21.58
CA ARG A 59 -18.92 27.92 -22.97
C ARG A 59 -18.16 29.22 -23.06
N LEU A 60 -16.95 29.17 -23.54
CA LEU A 60 -16.14 30.33 -23.91
C LEU A 60 -16.08 30.44 -25.44
N ASN A 61 -15.81 31.62 -25.94
CA ASN A 61 -15.79 31.90 -27.38
C ASN A 61 -14.65 31.21 -28.16
N ASP A 62 -13.58 30.78 -27.46
CA ASP A 62 -12.32 30.26 -28.03
C ASP A 62 -12.05 28.82 -27.70
N VAL A 63 -12.27 28.42 -26.46
CA VAL A 63 -12.10 27.03 -25.94
C VAL A 63 -13.29 26.68 -25.04
N THR A 64 -13.41 25.43 -24.61
CA THR A 64 -14.45 25.04 -23.66
C THR A 64 -13.94 25.16 -22.21
N GLY A 65 -14.85 25.41 -21.25
CA GLY A 65 -14.50 25.36 -19.83
C GLY A 65 -13.99 23.99 -19.38
N LEU A 66 -14.35 22.92 -20.10
CA LEU A 66 -13.79 21.58 -19.87
C LEU A 66 -12.31 21.50 -20.25
N ASP A 67 -11.87 22.23 -21.29
CA ASP A 67 -10.45 22.28 -21.66
C ASP A 67 -9.63 23.04 -20.61
N VAL A 68 -10.21 24.12 -20.04
CA VAL A 68 -9.64 24.84 -18.91
C VAL A 68 -9.56 23.93 -17.68
N LEU A 69 -10.61 23.18 -17.36
CA LEU A 69 -10.64 22.20 -16.27
C LEU A 69 -9.55 21.14 -16.44
N ARG A 70 -9.49 20.48 -17.59
CA ARG A 70 -8.49 19.45 -17.89
C ARG A 70 -7.06 19.98 -17.77
N SER A 71 -6.80 21.14 -18.34
CA SER A 71 -5.48 21.78 -18.24
C SER A 71 -5.12 22.13 -16.79
N THR A 72 -6.07 22.68 -16.03
CA THR A 72 -5.87 23.00 -14.60
C THR A 72 -5.52 21.74 -13.81
N LYS A 73 -6.32 20.68 -13.95
CA LYS A 73 -6.10 19.42 -13.22
C LYS A 73 -4.82 18.70 -13.62
N ALA A 74 -4.42 18.76 -14.87
CA ALA A 74 -3.15 18.22 -15.34
C ALA A 74 -1.92 18.98 -14.77
N LYS A 75 -2.07 20.27 -14.45
CA LYS A 75 -0.99 21.09 -13.91
C LYS A 75 -0.88 21.08 -12.39
N ASP A 76 -2.00 21.27 -11.72
CA ASP A 76 -2.11 21.18 -10.25
C ASP A 76 -3.43 20.51 -9.86
N PRO A 77 -3.39 19.20 -9.55
CA PRO A 77 -4.57 18.46 -9.11
C PRO A 77 -5.23 19.04 -7.85
N SER A 78 -4.48 19.80 -7.03
CA SER A 78 -5.02 20.40 -5.81
C SER A 78 -5.91 21.61 -6.07
N THR A 79 -5.73 22.30 -7.21
CA THR A 79 -6.58 23.41 -7.62
C THR A 79 -8.02 22.93 -7.88
N GLN A 80 -9.00 23.56 -7.24
CA GLN A 80 -10.40 23.21 -7.44
C GLN A 80 -11.00 24.03 -8.58
N VAL A 81 -11.84 23.37 -9.41
CA VAL A 81 -12.45 24.03 -10.58
C VAL A 81 -13.96 24.02 -10.44
N LEU A 82 -14.58 25.21 -10.49
CA LEU A 82 -16.01 25.42 -10.53
C LEU A 82 -16.40 25.79 -11.96
N LEU A 83 -17.35 25.04 -12.53
CA LEU A 83 -17.90 25.35 -13.85
C LEU A 83 -19.18 26.14 -13.73
N VAL A 84 -19.30 27.23 -14.48
CA VAL A 84 -20.49 28.08 -14.57
C VAL A 84 -21.17 27.80 -15.91
N THR A 85 -22.48 27.66 -15.96
CA THR A 85 -23.19 27.37 -17.21
C THR A 85 -24.58 28.01 -17.27
N ALA A 86 -24.98 28.50 -18.45
CA ALA A 86 -26.33 28.98 -18.69
C ALA A 86 -27.36 27.85 -18.97
N TYR A 87 -26.88 26.63 -19.23
CA TYR A 87 -27.71 25.48 -19.53
C TYR A 87 -27.20 24.26 -18.78
N ALA A 88 -27.68 24.06 -17.56
CA ALA A 88 -27.39 22.88 -16.79
C ALA A 88 -28.23 21.69 -17.31
N THR A 89 -27.59 20.78 -18.03
CA THR A 89 -28.20 19.48 -18.34
C THR A 89 -27.53 18.40 -17.47
N THR A 90 -28.28 17.35 -17.15
CA THR A 90 -27.70 16.20 -16.42
C THR A 90 -26.47 15.63 -17.12
N ALA A 91 -26.42 15.65 -18.46
CA ALA A 91 -25.30 15.16 -19.23
C ALA A 91 -24.04 16.03 -19.06
N THR A 92 -24.16 17.36 -19.13
CA THR A 92 -23.03 18.30 -18.96
C THR A 92 -22.49 18.31 -17.53
N ALA A 93 -23.37 18.22 -16.53
CA ALA A 93 -22.98 18.10 -15.13
C ALA A 93 -22.18 16.81 -14.85
N VAL A 94 -22.67 15.68 -15.35
CA VAL A 94 -21.98 14.38 -15.21
C VAL A 94 -20.62 14.39 -15.92
N GLU A 95 -20.51 15.00 -17.10
CA GLU A 95 -19.24 15.11 -17.81
C GLU A 95 -18.24 15.98 -17.04
N ALA A 96 -18.68 17.12 -16.51
CA ALA A 96 -17.87 18.01 -15.69
C ALA A 96 -17.30 17.29 -14.46
N MET A 97 -18.18 16.56 -13.73
CA MET A 97 -17.76 15.81 -12.54
C MET A 97 -16.79 14.66 -12.89
N ARG A 98 -17.01 13.96 -14.00
CA ARG A 98 -16.05 12.93 -14.48
C ARG A 98 -14.69 13.50 -14.85
N CYS A 99 -14.62 14.75 -15.34
CA CYS A 99 -13.37 15.43 -15.62
C CYS A 99 -12.70 16.03 -14.37
N GLY A 100 -13.29 15.86 -13.17
CA GLY A 100 -12.73 16.31 -11.90
C GLY A 100 -13.09 17.73 -11.52
N ALA A 101 -14.23 18.29 -12.00
CA ALA A 101 -14.78 19.53 -11.46
C ALA A 101 -15.12 19.37 -9.98
N TYR A 102 -14.94 20.43 -9.20
CA TYR A 102 -15.36 20.44 -7.79
C TYR A 102 -16.89 20.53 -7.69
N ASP A 103 -17.46 21.45 -8.48
CA ASP A 103 -18.90 21.61 -8.60
C ASP A 103 -19.24 22.40 -9.87
N TYR A 104 -20.55 22.56 -10.15
CA TYR A 104 -21.05 23.43 -11.23
C TYR A 104 -22.12 24.38 -10.71
N ILE A 105 -22.26 25.54 -11.35
CA ILE A 105 -23.19 26.61 -10.98
C ILE A 105 -24.02 26.99 -12.20
N GLU A 106 -25.32 27.07 -12.05
CA GLU A 106 -26.21 27.52 -13.13
C GLU A 106 -26.39 29.05 -13.11
N LYS A 107 -26.28 29.69 -14.30
CA LYS A 107 -26.60 31.11 -14.49
C LYS A 107 -28.12 31.30 -14.65
N PRO A 108 -28.75 32.30 -13.99
CA PRO A 108 -28.16 33.30 -13.08
C PRO A 108 -28.01 32.76 -11.65
N PHE A 109 -26.85 32.98 -11.04
CA PHE A 109 -26.54 32.54 -9.67
C PHE A 109 -26.63 33.69 -8.67
N LYS A 110 -26.85 33.36 -7.40
CA LYS A 110 -26.84 34.32 -6.29
C LYS A 110 -25.44 34.51 -5.73
N ARG A 111 -25.20 35.70 -5.14
CA ARG A 111 -23.92 35.99 -4.48
C ARG A 111 -23.54 34.95 -3.43
N GLU A 112 -24.51 34.59 -2.56
CA GLU A 112 -24.30 33.66 -1.47
C GLU A 112 -23.90 32.27 -1.97
N GLU A 113 -24.41 31.87 -3.13
CA GLU A 113 -24.16 30.56 -3.74
C GLU A 113 -22.71 30.45 -4.22
N ILE A 114 -22.28 31.39 -5.07
CA ILE A 114 -20.91 31.35 -5.61
C ILE A 114 -19.86 31.57 -4.51
N THR A 115 -20.10 32.47 -3.55
CA THR A 115 -19.15 32.71 -2.46
C THR A 115 -19.03 31.49 -1.54
N SER A 116 -20.13 30.81 -1.20
CA SER A 116 -20.11 29.58 -0.41
C SER A 116 -19.31 28.47 -1.08
N LEU A 117 -19.55 28.25 -2.38
CA LEU A 117 -18.84 27.22 -3.15
C LEU A 117 -17.35 27.53 -3.31
N VAL A 118 -17.00 28.79 -3.56
CA VAL A 118 -15.59 29.21 -3.65
C VAL A 118 -14.86 29.03 -2.32
N VAL A 119 -15.48 29.35 -1.19
CA VAL A 119 -14.90 29.15 0.15
C VAL A 119 -14.65 27.66 0.41
N SER A 120 -15.66 26.82 0.12
CA SER A 120 -15.54 25.35 0.30
C SER A 120 -14.48 24.77 -0.63
N ALA A 121 -14.43 25.18 -1.89
CA ALA A 121 -13.43 24.79 -2.86
C ALA A 121 -11.99 25.22 -2.43
N ALA A 122 -11.86 26.43 -1.91
CA ALA A 122 -10.57 26.94 -1.42
C ALA A 122 -10.08 26.17 -0.18
N GLN A 123 -10.97 25.81 0.75
CA GLN A 123 -10.64 24.95 1.87
C GLN A 123 -10.14 23.59 1.39
N LYS A 124 -10.84 22.97 0.45
CA LYS A 124 -10.44 21.70 -0.14
C LYS A 124 -9.09 21.79 -0.83
N ALA A 125 -8.82 22.86 -1.59
CA ALA A 125 -7.54 23.10 -2.21
C ALA A 125 -6.40 23.21 -1.18
N ALA A 126 -6.64 23.92 -0.07
CA ALA A 126 -5.67 24.09 1.02
C ALA A 126 -5.39 22.75 1.74
N GLU A 127 -6.42 21.95 2.00
CA GLU A 127 -6.27 20.60 2.56
C GLU A 127 -5.41 19.73 1.65
N LEU A 128 -5.71 19.69 0.36
CA LEU A 128 -4.97 18.89 -0.61
C LEU A 128 -3.52 19.34 -0.76
N ARG A 129 -3.26 20.66 -0.74
CA ARG A 129 -1.90 21.20 -0.76
C ARG A 129 -1.14 20.90 0.52
N SER A 130 -1.77 21.04 1.69
CA SER A 130 -1.10 20.70 2.96
C SER A 130 -0.73 19.22 3.00
N THR A 131 -1.57 18.34 2.45
CA THR A 131 -1.27 16.92 2.31
C THR A 131 -0.14 16.67 1.30
N ASN A 132 -0.16 17.33 0.15
CA ASN A 132 0.91 17.27 -0.86
C ASN A 132 2.22 17.91 -0.39
N ILE A 133 2.16 19.03 0.36
CA ILE A 133 3.35 19.64 0.98
C ILE A 133 3.90 18.72 2.08
N ALA A 134 3.05 18.05 2.86
CA ALA A 134 3.49 17.03 3.82
C ALA A 134 4.15 15.83 3.11
N LEU A 135 3.67 15.47 1.92
CA LEU A 135 4.29 14.45 1.08
C LEU A 135 5.61 14.93 0.45
N ARG A 136 5.72 16.22 0.04
CA ARG A 136 6.93 16.77 -0.59
C ARG A 136 7.96 17.32 0.40
N ALA A 137 7.54 17.78 1.57
CA ALA A 137 8.38 18.44 2.58
C ALA A 137 8.80 17.53 3.73
N ALA A 138 8.45 16.24 3.69
CA ALA A 138 9.04 15.31 4.62
C ALA A 138 10.50 15.09 4.18
N PRO A 139 11.52 15.76 4.82
CA PRO A 139 12.85 15.22 4.74
C PRO A 139 12.70 13.78 5.22
N SER A 140 13.40 12.87 4.58
CA SER A 140 13.58 11.53 5.11
C SER A 140 14.23 11.67 6.50
N GLU A 141 13.39 11.95 7.52
CA GLU A 141 13.80 11.86 8.91
C GLU A 141 14.03 10.37 9.20
N THR A 142 15.11 9.88 8.63
CA THR A 142 15.68 8.58 8.98
C THR A 142 16.22 8.63 10.40
N HIS A 143 15.63 9.31 11.33
CA HIS A 143 16.12 9.44 12.72
C HIS A 143 17.55 8.87 12.94
N GLY A 144 18.45 9.00 11.91
CA GLY A 144 19.82 8.49 11.87
C GLY A 144 19.93 6.94 11.77
N LEU A 145 18.89 6.21 11.44
CA LEU A 145 18.92 4.78 11.11
C LEU A 145 18.74 4.64 9.59
N PRO A 146 19.74 4.10 8.87
CA PRO A 146 19.66 3.95 7.43
C PRO A 146 18.44 3.15 6.99
N ASN A 147 17.71 3.65 6.01
CA ASN A 147 16.53 3.01 5.41
C ASN A 147 15.34 2.73 6.35
N CYS A 148 15.35 3.26 7.58
CA CYS A 148 14.24 3.10 8.51
C CYS A 148 13.33 4.33 8.43
N ILE A 149 12.11 4.16 7.91
CA ILE A 149 11.13 5.21 7.71
C ILE A 149 10.05 5.09 8.77
N GLY A 150 9.77 6.19 9.48
CA GLY A 150 8.69 6.27 10.46
C GLY A 150 8.82 7.49 11.35
N ARG A 151 7.68 8.15 11.58
CA ARG A 151 7.54 9.31 12.47
C ARG A 151 6.55 9.07 13.62
N SER A 152 5.80 7.99 13.56
CA SER A 152 4.85 7.62 14.60
C SER A 152 5.55 7.42 15.95
N THR A 153 4.85 7.64 17.03
CA THR A 153 5.41 7.48 18.38
C THR A 153 5.91 6.05 18.61
N ALA A 154 5.13 5.05 18.20
CA ALA A 154 5.52 3.65 18.31
C ALA A 154 6.81 3.34 17.53
N MET A 155 6.94 3.85 16.30
CA MET A 155 8.15 3.63 15.51
C MET A 155 9.37 4.37 16.06
N ARG A 156 9.18 5.58 16.60
CA ARG A 156 10.27 6.33 17.27
C ARG A 156 10.84 5.58 18.48
N GLU A 157 10.00 4.93 19.27
CA GLU A 157 10.44 4.11 20.41
C GLU A 157 11.26 2.89 19.93
N VAL A 158 10.80 2.20 18.89
CA VAL A 158 11.53 1.11 18.25
C VAL A 158 12.90 1.57 17.76
N LEU A 159 12.97 2.70 17.04
CA LEU A 159 14.21 3.24 16.50
C LEU A 159 15.16 3.71 17.63
N ALA A 160 14.64 4.30 18.68
CA ALA A 160 15.44 4.70 19.86
C ALA A 160 16.05 3.47 20.57
N LEU A 161 15.26 2.40 20.75
CA LEU A 161 15.74 1.16 21.34
C LEU A 161 16.80 0.49 20.44
N ALA A 162 16.55 0.40 19.13
CA ALA A 162 17.49 -0.14 18.17
C ALA A 162 18.86 0.56 18.20
N ARG A 163 18.88 1.90 18.30
CA ARG A 163 20.12 2.69 18.47
C ARG A 163 20.85 2.37 19.77
N ARG A 164 20.13 2.28 20.88
CA ARG A 164 20.75 1.98 22.19
C ARG A 164 21.37 0.59 22.22
N VAL A 165 20.77 -0.35 21.51
CA VAL A 165 21.22 -1.75 21.45
C VAL A 165 22.33 -1.97 20.41
N ALA A 166 22.38 -1.18 19.35
CA ALA A 166 23.32 -1.35 18.26
C ALA A 166 24.80 -1.49 18.73
N PRO A 167 25.36 -0.62 19.59
CA PRO A 167 26.77 -0.73 20.01
C PRO A 167 27.03 -1.89 20.96
N THR A 168 26.02 -2.59 21.44
CA THR A 168 26.20 -3.72 22.38
C THR A 168 26.42 -5.03 21.62
N LYS A 169 26.96 -6.04 22.33
CA LYS A 169 27.07 -7.41 21.81
C LYS A 169 25.87 -8.30 22.20
N ALA A 170 24.84 -7.71 22.78
CA ALA A 170 23.66 -8.45 23.23
C ALA A 170 22.91 -9.04 22.04
N ASN A 171 22.33 -10.22 22.24
CA ASN A 171 21.39 -10.81 21.30
C ASN A 171 20.09 -9.97 21.29
N VAL A 172 19.50 -9.84 20.12
CA VAL A 172 18.27 -9.09 19.91
C VAL A 172 17.23 -10.00 19.30
N LEU A 173 16.03 -9.99 19.89
CA LEU A 173 14.85 -10.64 19.33
C LEU A 173 13.91 -9.57 18.78
N ILE A 174 13.65 -9.60 17.48
CA ILE A 174 12.72 -8.69 16.81
C ILE A 174 11.41 -9.43 16.58
N THR A 175 10.34 -8.95 17.17
CA THR A 175 8.99 -9.53 17.01
C THR A 175 8.08 -8.61 16.21
N GLY A 176 7.09 -9.16 15.53
CA GLY A 176 6.09 -8.42 14.77
C GLY A 176 5.58 -9.21 13.57
N GLU A 177 4.45 -8.79 13.06
CA GLU A 177 3.79 -9.45 11.93
C GLU A 177 4.70 -9.55 10.70
N SER A 178 4.34 -10.43 9.77
CA SER A 178 5.03 -10.53 8.49
C SER A 178 4.93 -9.19 7.73
N GLY A 179 6.02 -8.79 7.06
CA GLY A 179 6.06 -7.55 6.28
C GLY A 179 6.19 -6.25 7.06
N THR A 180 6.37 -6.26 8.39
CA THR A 180 6.54 -5.04 9.21
C THR A 180 7.90 -4.35 9.06
N GLY A 181 8.91 -5.03 8.46
CA GLY A 181 10.26 -4.49 8.25
C GLY A 181 11.30 -4.99 9.24
N LYS A 182 11.13 -6.19 9.83
CA LYS A 182 12.06 -6.79 10.81
C LYS A 182 13.50 -6.85 10.31
N GLU A 183 13.70 -7.25 9.05
CA GLU A 183 15.05 -7.30 8.46
C GLU A 183 15.69 -5.91 8.30
N VAL A 184 14.89 -4.88 7.97
CA VAL A 184 15.39 -3.50 7.84
C VAL A 184 15.94 -3.01 9.18
N ILE A 185 15.25 -3.27 10.28
CA ILE A 185 15.72 -2.93 11.63
C ILE A 185 16.97 -3.73 11.99
N ALA A 186 17.02 -5.03 11.66
CA ALA A 186 18.21 -5.85 11.91
C ALA A 186 19.45 -5.33 11.17
N ARG A 187 19.31 -4.96 9.89
CA ARG A 187 20.37 -4.34 9.08
C ARG A 187 20.82 -2.99 9.66
N ALA A 188 19.87 -2.16 10.09
CA ALA A 188 20.20 -0.88 10.72
C ALA A 188 20.95 -1.06 12.05
N ILE A 189 20.59 -2.03 12.89
CA ILE A 189 21.32 -2.38 14.10
C ILE A 189 22.75 -2.83 13.77
N HIS A 190 22.91 -3.66 12.75
CA HIS A 190 24.24 -4.09 12.30
C HIS A 190 25.11 -2.90 11.84
N GLN A 191 24.59 -2.03 10.98
CA GLN A 191 25.30 -0.87 10.46
C GLN A 191 25.75 0.09 11.59
N LEU A 192 24.87 0.33 12.56
CA LEU A 192 25.20 1.19 13.72
C LEU A 192 26.08 0.52 14.78
N SER A 193 26.24 -0.80 14.72
CA SER A 193 27.05 -1.52 15.69
C SER A 193 28.55 -1.27 15.52
N GLY A 194 28.99 -0.74 14.38
CA GLY A 194 30.40 -0.57 14.05
C GLY A 194 31.14 -1.89 13.77
N VAL A 195 30.43 -3.00 13.71
CA VAL A 195 31.00 -4.33 13.41
C VAL A 195 31.46 -4.37 11.96
N LYS A 196 32.70 -4.74 11.71
CA LYS A 196 33.30 -4.78 10.36
C LYS A 196 32.99 -6.05 9.56
N GLY A 197 32.54 -7.11 10.23
CA GLY A 197 32.18 -8.39 9.60
C GLY A 197 30.87 -8.32 8.81
N ALA A 198 30.58 -9.35 8.05
CA ALA A 198 29.41 -9.41 7.19
C ALA A 198 28.09 -9.49 7.98
N PHE A 199 27.00 -8.97 7.38
CA PHE A 199 25.63 -9.25 7.78
C PHE A 199 25.10 -10.41 6.94
N ILE A 200 24.93 -11.58 7.56
CA ILE A 200 24.40 -12.77 6.92
C ILE A 200 22.94 -12.92 7.35
N ALA A 201 22.02 -12.81 6.40
CA ALA A 201 20.59 -13.01 6.63
C ALA A 201 20.18 -14.42 6.20
N VAL A 202 19.48 -15.10 7.07
CA VAL A 202 18.99 -16.48 6.86
C VAL A 202 17.52 -16.54 7.23
N ASN A 203 16.67 -16.94 6.31
CA ASN A 203 15.28 -17.29 6.60
C ASN A 203 15.23 -18.78 6.99
N CYS A 204 14.90 -19.06 8.25
CA CYS A 204 14.89 -20.42 8.80
C CYS A 204 13.79 -21.28 8.18
N GLY A 205 12.65 -20.70 7.81
CA GLY A 205 11.54 -21.41 7.17
C GLY A 205 11.77 -21.76 5.70
N ALA A 206 12.73 -21.09 5.03
CA ALA A 206 13.02 -21.33 3.63
C ALA A 206 13.99 -22.49 3.37
N ILE A 207 14.62 -23.03 4.42
CA ILE A 207 15.63 -24.10 4.29
C ILE A 207 14.98 -25.46 4.56
N PRO A 208 15.06 -26.42 3.64
CA PRO A 208 14.58 -27.78 3.88
C PRO A 208 15.22 -28.38 5.14
N GLU A 209 14.44 -29.08 5.97
CA GLU A 209 14.88 -29.62 7.25
C GLU A 209 16.14 -30.50 7.13
N SER A 210 16.26 -31.28 6.05
CA SER A 210 17.43 -32.13 5.78
C SER A 210 18.72 -31.37 5.49
N LEU A 211 18.63 -30.09 5.13
CA LEU A 211 19.78 -29.26 4.78
C LEU A 211 20.11 -28.21 5.84
N VAL A 212 19.21 -27.92 6.77
CA VAL A 212 19.37 -26.86 7.77
C VAL A 212 20.69 -26.99 8.51
N GLU A 213 21.05 -28.19 8.97
CA GLU A 213 22.30 -28.40 9.71
C GLU A 213 23.53 -28.09 8.86
N SER A 214 23.59 -28.60 7.65
CA SER A 214 24.73 -28.39 6.74
C SER A 214 24.85 -26.94 6.27
N GLU A 215 23.77 -26.21 6.13
CA GLU A 215 23.80 -24.78 5.78
C GLU A 215 24.23 -23.92 6.99
N PHE A 216 23.76 -24.22 8.20
CA PHE A 216 24.14 -23.47 9.40
C PHE A 216 25.58 -23.67 9.82
N PHE A 217 26.04 -24.94 9.88
CA PHE A 217 27.33 -25.29 10.46
C PHE A 217 28.39 -25.68 9.42
N GLY A 218 27.99 -25.82 8.15
CA GLY A 218 28.88 -26.30 7.10
C GLY A 218 29.14 -27.81 7.15
N TYR A 219 29.86 -28.32 6.20
CA TYR A 219 30.22 -29.73 6.13
C TYR A 219 31.68 -29.94 5.58
N ALA A 220 32.28 -31.03 6.02
CA ALA A 220 33.53 -31.48 5.51
C ALA A 220 33.35 -32.37 4.27
N LYS A 221 34.34 -32.42 3.41
CA LYS A 221 34.38 -33.35 2.27
C LYS A 221 34.12 -34.77 2.72
N GLY A 222 33.18 -35.47 2.08
CA GLY A 222 32.82 -36.86 2.41
C GLY A 222 31.79 -37.00 3.55
N ALA A 223 31.25 -35.94 4.10
CA ALA A 223 30.27 -35.99 5.20
C ALA A 223 28.96 -36.72 4.83
N PHE A 224 28.59 -36.66 3.56
CA PHE A 224 27.43 -37.35 2.99
C PHE A 224 27.58 -37.53 1.48
N THR A 225 26.70 -38.30 0.86
CA THR A 225 26.70 -38.52 -0.60
C THR A 225 26.48 -37.20 -1.33
N GLY A 226 27.48 -36.74 -2.07
CA GLY A 226 27.47 -35.44 -2.75
C GLY A 226 28.35 -34.35 -2.11
N ALA A 227 28.94 -34.62 -0.94
CA ALA A 227 29.88 -33.70 -0.29
C ALA A 227 31.29 -33.79 -0.93
N ASN A 228 31.42 -33.27 -2.14
CA ASN A 228 32.67 -33.35 -2.92
C ASN A 228 33.78 -32.38 -2.46
N ARG A 229 33.41 -31.37 -1.66
CA ARG A 229 34.34 -30.34 -1.12
C ARG A 229 33.87 -29.88 0.25
N ASP A 230 34.75 -29.23 0.99
CA ASP A 230 34.36 -28.51 2.20
C ASP A 230 33.47 -27.33 1.86
N LYS A 231 32.43 -27.08 2.66
CA LYS A 231 31.58 -25.89 2.57
C LYS A 231 31.46 -25.25 3.95
N PRO A 232 31.80 -23.94 4.08
CA PRO A 232 31.52 -23.21 5.33
C PRO A 232 30.05 -23.00 5.50
N GLY A 233 29.56 -23.01 6.74
CA GLY A 233 28.18 -22.70 7.09
C GLY A 233 27.97 -21.20 7.39
N PHE A 234 26.73 -20.83 7.67
CA PHE A 234 26.36 -19.45 7.97
C PHE A 234 27.09 -18.88 9.20
N PHE A 235 27.38 -19.69 10.21
CA PHE A 235 28.13 -19.25 11.38
C PHE A 235 29.57 -18.86 11.05
N GLN A 236 30.24 -19.61 10.20
CA GLN A 236 31.58 -19.24 9.73
C GLN A 236 31.52 -18.02 8.82
N ALA A 237 30.57 -17.95 7.89
CA ALA A 237 30.40 -16.82 7.00
C ALA A 237 30.06 -15.50 7.75
N ALA A 238 29.35 -15.58 8.87
CA ALA A 238 29.02 -14.46 9.74
C ALA A 238 30.09 -14.15 10.79
N SER A 239 31.24 -14.85 10.78
CA SER A 239 32.28 -14.66 11.79
C SER A 239 32.80 -13.21 11.81
N GLN A 240 32.99 -12.65 13.02
CA GLN A 240 33.27 -11.24 13.28
C GLN A 240 32.16 -10.27 12.79
N GLY A 241 31.00 -10.78 12.42
CA GLY A 241 29.86 -10.05 11.89
C GLY A 241 28.57 -10.30 12.66
N THR A 242 27.46 -10.27 11.95
CA THR A 242 26.12 -10.48 12.47
C THR A 242 25.40 -11.57 11.67
N LEU A 243 24.84 -12.55 12.36
CA LEU A 243 23.94 -13.53 11.79
C LEU A 243 22.51 -13.14 12.15
N PHE A 244 21.72 -12.82 11.13
CA PHE A 244 20.30 -12.53 11.27
C PHE A 244 19.51 -13.79 10.93
N LEU A 245 18.70 -14.25 11.89
CA LEU A 245 17.87 -15.45 11.81
C LEU A 245 16.41 -15.02 11.69
N ASP A 246 15.89 -14.94 10.49
CA ASP A 246 14.47 -14.64 10.28
C ASP A 246 13.63 -15.90 10.43
N GLU A 247 12.41 -15.73 10.92
CA GLU A 247 11.45 -16.82 11.20
C GLU A 247 12.06 -17.91 12.11
N ILE A 248 12.73 -17.48 13.20
CA ILE A 248 13.43 -18.39 14.12
C ILE A 248 12.51 -19.45 14.73
N GLY A 249 11.19 -19.16 14.86
CA GLY A 249 10.18 -20.09 15.34
C GLY A 249 9.92 -21.28 14.42
N GLU A 250 10.43 -21.26 13.17
CA GLU A 250 10.31 -22.36 12.21
C GLU A 250 11.44 -23.39 12.31
N LEU A 251 12.44 -23.15 13.18
CA LEU A 251 13.55 -24.10 13.32
C LEU A 251 13.09 -25.44 13.92
N PRO A 252 13.47 -26.57 13.31
CA PRO A 252 13.20 -27.90 13.86
C PRO A 252 13.80 -28.07 15.27
N PRO A 253 13.17 -28.82 16.17
CA PRO A 253 13.66 -29.02 17.55
C PRO A 253 15.09 -29.54 17.64
N SER A 254 15.51 -30.39 16.72
CA SER A 254 16.88 -30.89 16.62
C SER A 254 17.91 -29.77 16.38
N MET A 255 17.54 -28.78 15.58
CA MET A 255 18.37 -27.64 15.27
C MET A 255 18.41 -26.62 16.40
N GLN A 256 17.33 -26.45 17.14
CA GLN A 256 17.28 -25.58 18.32
C GLN A 256 18.34 -25.99 19.36
N VAL A 257 18.56 -27.30 19.57
CA VAL A 257 19.61 -27.80 20.48
C VAL A 257 21.01 -27.41 20.00
N LYS A 258 21.28 -27.57 18.70
CA LYS A 258 22.59 -27.24 18.12
C LYS A 258 22.85 -25.74 18.11
N LEU A 259 21.81 -24.95 17.81
CA LEU A 259 21.86 -23.49 17.88
C LEU A 259 22.18 -23.01 19.31
N LEU A 260 21.50 -23.59 20.31
CA LEU A 260 21.77 -23.25 21.71
C LEU A 260 23.23 -23.49 22.09
N ARG A 261 23.79 -24.67 21.72
CA ARG A 261 25.21 -24.96 21.97
C ARG A 261 26.12 -23.94 21.32
N ALA A 262 25.89 -23.63 20.03
CA ALA A 262 26.69 -22.61 19.32
C ALA A 262 26.63 -21.23 19.99
N LEU A 263 25.47 -20.83 20.55
CA LEU A 263 25.29 -19.59 21.29
C LEU A 263 25.97 -19.57 22.66
N GLN A 264 26.06 -20.72 23.35
CA GLN A 264 26.66 -20.85 24.68
C GLN A 264 28.18 -20.98 24.60
N GLU A 265 28.66 -21.88 23.77
CA GLU A 265 30.07 -22.28 23.67
C GLU A 265 30.88 -21.39 22.73
N LYS A 266 30.18 -20.64 21.85
CA LYS A 266 30.81 -19.85 20.76
C LYS A 266 31.71 -20.68 19.86
N LYS A 267 31.34 -21.91 19.68
CA LYS A 267 32.00 -22.88 18.81
C LYS A 267 30.97 -23.60 17.94
N VAL A 268 31.38 -23.99 16.77
CA VAL A 268 30.57 -24.77 15.83
C VAL A 268 31.38 -25.93 15.28
N GLN A 269 30.72 -27.05 14.99
CA GLN A 269 31.34 -28.23 14.39
C GLN A 269 30.67 -28.46 13.03
N ARG A 270 31.51 -28.57 11.98
CA ARG A 270 30.98 -28.91 10.64
C ARG A 270 30.50 -30.37 10.62
N VAL A 271 29.49 -30.63 9.83
CA VAL A 271 28.99 -32.00 9.64
C VAL A 271 30.11 -32.86 9.07
N GLY A 272 30.41 -33.99 9.72
CA GLY A 272 31.48 -34.92 9.35
C GLY A 272 32.89 -34.47 9.74
N ALA A 273 33.08 -33.32 10.39
CA ALA A 273 34.40 -32.93 10.88
C ALA A 273 34.58 -33.33 12.36
N PRO A 274 35.82 -33.73 12.80
CA PRO A 274 36.09 -34.11 14.17
C PRO A 274 36.27 -32.90 15.12
N ASN A 275 36.63 -31.73 14.57
CA ASN A 275 37.06 -30.57 15.36
C ASN A 275 35.98 -29.47 15.40
N GLU A 276 35.90 -28.80 16.53
CA GLU A 276 35.15 -27.58 16.73
C GLU A 276 35.95 -26.36 16.30
N GLU A 277 35.28 -25.38 15.72
CA GLU A 277 35.84 -24.08 15.32
C GLU A 277 35.23 -22.97 16.18
N ALA A 278 36.06 -22.09 16.74
CA ALA A 278 35.59 -20.93 17.46
C ALA A 278 34.97 -19.90 16.51
N VAL A 279 33.80 -19.38 16.83
CA VAL A 279 33.11 -18.35 16.07
C VAL A 279 32.73 -17.17 16.93
N SER A 280 32.95 -15.97 16.42
CA SER A 280 32.53 -14.73 17.10
C SER A 280 31.45 -14.04 16.27
N VAL A 281 30.21 -14.33 16.56
CA VAL A 281 29.06 -13.86 15.78
C VAL A 281 28.05 -13.17 16.72
N ARG A 282 27.55 -12.00 16.31
CA ARG A 282 26.41 -11.38 16.97
C ARG A 282 25.13 -11.96 16.37
N ILE A 283 24.17 -12.34 17.24
CA ILE A 283 22.88 -12.88 16.78
C ILE A 283 21.80 -11.82 16.88
N ILE A 284 21.04 -11.67 15.80
CA ILE A 284 19.76 -10.97 15.77
C ILE A 284 18.74 -11.99 15.25
N ALA A 285 17.73 -12.31 16.03
CA ALA A 285 16.65 -13.22 15.63
C ALA A 285 15.37 -12.45 15.36
N ALA A 286 14.56 -12.92 14.44
CA ALA A 286 13.25 -12.36 14.14
C ALA A 286 12.17 -13.44 14.05
N THR A 287 10.94 -13.09 14.42
CA THR A 287 9.80 -13.98 14.33
C THR A 287 8.48 -13.21 14.25
N ASN A 288 7.49 -13.80 13.62
CA ASN A 288 6.09 -13.37 13.66
C ASN A 288 5.24 -14.20 14.65
N ARG A 289 5.79 -15.30 15.19
CA ARG A 289 5.12 -16.15 16.18
C ARG A 289 5.35 -15.64 17.60
N ASP A 290 4.39 -15.90 18.48
CA ASP A 290 4.62 -15.75 19.92
C ASP A 290 5.45 -16.91 20.44
N LEU A 291 6.76 -16.68 20.64
CA LEU A 291 7.66 -17.73 21.12
C LEU A 291 7.32 -18.21 22.54
N ARG A 292 6.59 -17.45 23.34
CA ARG A 292 6.16 -17.90 24.68
C ARG A 292 5.10 -18.99 24.52
N THR A 293 4.11 -18.77 23.68
CA THR A 293 3.13 -19.80 23.33
C THR A 293 3.79 -21.03 22.70
N GLU A 294 4.77 -20.83 21.79
CA GLU A 294 5.52 -21.95 21.21
C GLU A 294 6.31 -22.76 22.25
N VAL A 295 6.81 -22.12 23.32
CA VAL A 295 7.46 -22.80 24.46
C VAL A 295 6.43 -23.60 25.27
N GLU A 296 5.29 -23.02 25.61
CA GLU A 296 4.22 -23.70 26.33
C GLU A 296 3.71 -24.94 25.60
N GLU A 297 3.65 -24.86 24.26
CA GLU A 297 3.24 -25.96 23.39
C GLU A 297 4.38 -26.91 23.01
N HIS A 298 5.57 -26.78 23.64
CA HIS A 298 6.75 -27.62 23.43
C HIS A 298 7.29 -27.62 21.99
N ARG A 299 6.95 -26.66 21.14
CA ARG A 299 7.51 -26.48 19.78
C ARG A 299 8.81 -25.67 19.77
N PHE A 300 9.02 -24.83 20.79
CA PHE A 300 10.25 -24.09 20.96
C PHE A 300 10.84 -24.35 22.35
N ARG A 301 12.18 -24.46 22.43
CA ARG A 301 12.86 -24.73 23.70
C ARG A 301 12.94 -23.48 24.57
N GLU A 302 12.61 -23.60 25.83
CA GLU A 302 12.66 -22.53 26.82
C GLU A 302 14.09 -21.97 27.01
N ASP A 303 15.09 -22.87 27.07
CA ASP A 303 16.50 -22.48 27.24
C ASP A 303 17.03 -21.64 26.05
N LEU A 304 16.64 -21.96 24.85
CA LEU A 304 16.98 -21.20 23.64
C LEU A 304 16.24 -19.85 23.64
N PHE A 305 14.96 -19.84 24.03
CA PHE A 305 14.18 -18.59 24.13
C PHE A 305 14.88 -17.58 25.03
N PHE A 306 15.24 -17.93 26.25
CA PHE A 306 15.94 -17.03 27.15
C PHE A 306 17.32 -16.61 26.66
N ARG A 307 18.00 -17.44 25.89
CA ARG A 307 19.31 -17.12 25.31
C ARG A 307 19.22 -16.13 24.16
N LEU A 308 18.13 -16.16 23.37
CA LEU A 308 17.86 -15.25 22.27
C LEU A 308 17.22 -13.95 22.75
N ASN A 309 16.28 -14.03 23.68
CA ASN A 309 15.47 -12.90 24.15
C ASN A 309 16.17 -12.11 25.28
N VAL A 310 17.38 -11.61 24.99
CA VAL A 310 18.08 -10.71 25.91
C VAL A 310 17.51 -9.29 25.82
N ILE A 311 17.25 -8.83 24.59
CA ILE A 311 16.58 -7.55 24.34
C ILE A 311 15.53 -7.80 23.25
N GLN A 312 14.28 -7.48 23.57
CA GLN A 312 13.16 -7.60 22.64
C GLN A 312 12.84 -6.25 22.00
N ILE A 313 12.65 -6.25 20.68
CA ILE A 313 12.16 -5.11 19.90
C ILE A 313 10.88 -5.55 19.20
N ALA A 314 9.74 -5.01 19.61
CA ALA A 314 8.44 -5.31 18.99
C ALA A 314 8.13 -4.25 17.92
N LEU A 315 7.99 -4.67 16.66
CA LEU A 315 7.58 -3.80 15.57
C LEU A 315 6.06 -3.72 15.50
N PRO A 316 5.49 -2.49 15.51
CA PRO A 316 4.06 -2.31 15.35
C PRO A 316 3.59 -2.68 13.95
N ALA A 317 2.37 -3.19 13.84
CA ALA A 317 1.71 -3.39 12.58
C ALA A 317 1.47 -2.05 11.86
N LEU A 318 1.38 -2.03 10.52
CA LEU A 318 1.21 -0.79 9.76
C LEU A 318 -0.10 -0.06 10.12
N ARG A 319 -1.16 -0.81 10.42
CA ARG A 319 -2.46 -0.25 10.90
C ARG A 319 -2.36 0.50 12.23
N GLU A 320 -1.34 0.22 13.06
CA GLU A 320 -1.08 0.88 14.34
C GLU A 320 -0.20 2.14 14.20
N ARG A 321 0.36 2.35 12.99
CA ARG A 321 1.22 3.49 12.64
C ARG A 321 0.80 4.15 11.32
N LYS A 322 -0.49 4.37 11.12
CA LYS A 322 -1.04 4.97 9.88
C LYS A 322 -0.40 6.31 9.52
N GLU A 323 0.11 7.04 10.50
CA GLU A 323 0.87 8.29 10.29
C GLU A 323 2.14 8.10 9.44
N ASP A 324 2.68 6.89 9.37
CA ASP A 324 3.88 6.57 8.60
C ASP A 324 3.57 6.23 7.14
N ILE A 325 2.31 5.90 6.81
CA ILE A 325 1.89 5.50 5.46
C ILE A 325 2.26 6.55 4.40
N PRO A 326 1.99 7.85 4.58
CA PRO A 326 2.38 8.85 3.57
C PRO A 326 3.88 8.91 3.29
N LEU A 327 4.72 8.73 4.32
CA LEU A 327 6.18 8.71 4.17
C LEU A 327 6.65 7.47 3.42
N LEU A 328 6.04 6.32 3.72
CA LEU A 328 6.32 5.05 3.03
C LEU A 328 5.90 5.13 1.56
N ILE A 329 4.73 5.71 1.26
CA ILE A 329 4.26 5.94 -0.11
C ILE A 329 5.28 6.77 -0.90
N GLN A 330 5.73 7.89 -0.35
CA GLN A 330 6.71 8.75 -1.01
C GLN A 330 8.02 8.02 -1.28
N HIS A 331 8.51 7.27 -0.30
CA HIS A 331 9.74 6.49 -0.43
C HIS A 331 9.62 5.44 -1.55
N PHE A 332 8.52 4.68 -1.57
CA PHE A 332 8.33 3.64 -2.59
C PHE A 332 8.11 4.23 -3.98
N ILE A 333 7.37 5.33 -4.12
CA ILE A 333 7.25 6.04 -5.40
C ILE A 333 8.63 6.46 -5.92
N SER A 334 9.46 7.08 -5.07
CA SER A 334 10.82 7.44 -5.48
C SER A 334 11.65 6.23 -5.89
N LYS A 335 11.59 5.14 -5.13
CA LYS A 335 12.27 3.88 -5.43
C LYS A 335 11.82 3.29 -6.77
N PHE A 336 10.51 3.26 -7.03
CA PHE A 336 9.98 2.68 -8.26
C PHE A 336 10.17 3.59 -9.48
N ASN A 337 10.17 4.90 -9.32
CA ASN A 337 10.55 5.83 -10.39
C ASN A 337 11.97 5.55 -10.90
N GLU A 338 12.93 5.33 -9.99
CA GLU A 338 14.30 5.01 -10.36
C GLU A 338 14.41 3.63 -11.04
N SER A 339 13.68 2.63 -10.54
CA SER A 339 13.79 1.25 -11.04
C SER A 339 13.01 0.99 -12.33
N LEU A 340 11.91 1.72 -12.57
CA LEU A 340 11.00 1.52 -13.70
C LEU A 340 11.11 2.64 -14.75
N ASP A 341 12.02 3.61 -14.56
CA ASP A 341 12.17 4.80 -15.42
C ASP A 341 10.82 5.56 -15.60
N LYS A 342 10.12 5.76 -14.48
CA LYS A 342 8.84 6.46 -14.40
C LYS A 342 9.01 7.83 -13.74
N ASN A 343 8.03 8.72 -13.94
CA ASN A 343 7.99 10.05 -13.37
C ASN A 343 6.65 10.29 -12.64
N VAL A 344 6.35 9.47 -11.66
CA VAL A 344 5.18 9.62 -10.79
C VAL A 344 5.55 10.54 -9.63
N ASP A 345 4.86 11.67 -9.51
CA ASP A 345 5.19 12.71 -8.52
C ASP A 345 4.25 12.70 -7.30
N SER A 346 3.05 12.15 -7.46
CA SER A 346 1.99 12.28 -6.45
C SER A 346 0.97 11.15 -6.49
N VAL A 347 0.11 11.13 -5.47
CA VAL A 347 -1.05 10.26 -5.36
C VAL A 347 -2.29 11.13 -5.33
N SER A 348 -3.35 10.77 -6.04
CA SER A 348 -4.61 11.51 -6.02
C SER A 348 -5.24 11.44 -4.62
N PRO A 349 -6.01 12.46 -4.21
CA PRO A 349 -6.63 12.49 -2.89
C PRO A 349 -7.51 11.27 -2.61
N ASP A 350 -8.25 10.81 -3.62
CA ASP A 350 -9.13 9.65 -3.48
C ASP A 350 -8.33 8.36 -3.34
N ALA A 351 -7.27 8.18 -4.15
CA ALA A 351 -6.37 7.05 -4.01
C ALA A 351 -5.63 7.06 -2.64
N LEU A 352 -5.22 8.24 -2.16
CA LEU A 352 -4.60 8.39 -0.85
C LEU A 352 -5.57 8.04 0.28
N ALA A 353 -6.84 8.47 0.18
CA ALA A 353 -7.87 8.12 1.16
C ALA A 353 -8.07 6.60 1.26
N ILE A 354 -8.10 5.91 0.13
CA ILE A 354 -8.16 4.45 0.07
C ILE A 354 -6.93 3.83 0.75
N LEU A 355 -5.73 4.27 0.38
CA LEU A 355 -4.49 3.77 0.97
C LEU A 355 -4.39 4.02 2.48
N MET A 356 -4.92 5.13 2.99
CA MET A 356 -4.92 5.45 4.43
C MET A 356 -5.94 4.66 5.23
N SER A 357 -7.05 4.25 4.61
CA SER A 357 -8.13 3.50 5.28
C SER A 357 -7.86 2.00 5.37
N TYR A 358 -7.07 1.46 4.48
CA TYR A 358 -6.80 0.02 4.39
C TYR A 358 -5.97 -0.51 5.57
N ASP A 359 -6.23 -1.74 5.98
CA ASP A 359 -5.63 -2.32 7.21
C ASP A 359 -4.29 -3.03 7.01
N TYR A 360 -3.89 -3.29 5.78
CA TYR A 360 -2.60 -3.88 5.42
C TYR A 360 -2.25 -5.15 6.22
N ARG A 361 -2.93 -6.24 5.98
CA ARG A 361 -2.62 -7.54 6.62
C ARG A 361 -1.18 -8.01 6.34
N GLY A 362 -0.65 -7.68 5.15
CA GLY A 362 0.74 -7.91 4.77
C GLY A 362 1.69 -6.74 5.11
N ASN A 363 1.22 -5.74 5.88
CA ASN A 363 2.00 -4.61 6.38
C ASN A 363 2.72 -3.81 5.27
N VAL A 364 3.97 -3.43 5.50
CA VAL A 364 4.77 -2.62 4.57
C VAL A 364 5.04 -3.36 3.26
N ARG A 365 5.18 -4.69 3.29
CA ARG A 365 5.37 -5.50 2.07
C ARG A 365 4.15 -5.44 1.16
N GLU A 366 2.95 -5.44 1.73
CA GLU A 366 1.71 -5.30 0.96
C GLU A 366 1.57 -3.89 0.38
N LEU A 367 1.86 -2.85 1.17
CA LEU A 367 1.89 -1.46 0.68
C LEU A 367 2.91 -1.30 -0.47
N GLU A 368 4.10 -1.87 -0.34
CA GLU A 368 5.13 -1.87 -1.38
C GLU A 368 4.62 -2.50 -2.68
N ASN A 369 4.03 -3.69 -2.61
CA ASN A 369 3.46 -4.37 -3.78
C ASN A 369 2.30 -3.58 -4.43
N ILE A 370 1.43 -2.97 -3.62
CA ILE A 370 0.34 -2.11 -4.12
C ILE A 370 0.91 -0.92 -4.90
N LEU A 371 1.94 -0.27 -4.36
CA LEU A 371 2.55 0.90 -5.01
C LEU A 371 3.36 0.52 -6.24
N GLU A 372 4.06 -0.62 -6.23
CA GLU A 372 4.74 -1.16 -7.40
C GLU A 372 3.75 -1.41 -8.55
N HIS A 373 2.63 -2.06 -8.25
CA HIS A 373 1.54 -2.26 -9.21
C HIS A 373 1.00 -0.93 -9.74
N ALA A 374 0.71 0.03 -8.84
CA ALA A 374 0.15 1.30 -9.22
C ALA A 374 1.11 2.12 -10.09
N VAL A 375 2.39 2.24 -9.72
CA VAL A 375 3.40 2.95 -10.51
C VAL A 375 3.63 2.28 -11.85
N THR A 376 3.61 0.94 -11.91
CA THR A 376 3.80 0.20 -13.17
C THR A 376 2.68 0.49 -14.18
N LEU A 377 1.42 0.52 -13.73
CA LEU A 377 0.26 0.73 -14.59
C LEU A 377 -0.02 2.20 -14.89
N GLU A 378 0.49 3.12 -14.05
CA GLU A 378 0.23 4.54 -14.22
C GLU A 378 0.91 5.10 -15.48
N LEU A 379 0.15 5.87 -16.26
CA LEU A 379 0.62 6.55 -17.47
C LEU A 379 0.80 8.06 -17.26
N SER A 380 0.25 8.59 -16.17
CA SER A 380 0.36 9.99 -15.78
C SER A 380 1.42 10.21 -14.69
N SER A 381 1.64 11.44 -14.28
CA SER A 381 2.52 11.75 -13.15
C SER A 381 1.84 11.57 -11.78
N GLN A 382 0.61 11.07 -11.73
CA GLN A 382 -0.16 10.92 -10.49
C GLN A 382 -0.86 9.58 -10.40
N ILE A 383 -0.63 8.82 -9.32
CA ILE A 383 -1.36 7.58 -9.02
C ILE A 383 -2.84 7.93 -8.81
N THR A 384 -3.70 7.34 -9.63
CA THR A 384 -5.15 7.48 -9.57
C THR A 384 -5.79 6.24 -8.92
N VAL A 385 -7.09 6.30 -8.63
CA VAL A 385 -7.84 5.13 -8.12
C VAL A 385 -7.81 3.97 -9.12
N ASP A 386 -7.80 4.28 -10.43
CA ASP A 386 -7.82 3.27 -11.49
C ASP A 386 -6.53 2.45 -11.57
N SER A 387 -5.40 3.02 -11.17
CA SER A 387 -4.11 2.31 -11.10
C SER A 387 -3.95 1.44 -9.86
N LEU A 388 -4.82 1.60 -8.84
CA LEU A 388 -4.81 0.73 -7.66
C LEU A 388 -5.37 -0.66 -7.97
N PRO A 389 -4.95 -1.71 -7.26
CA PRO A 389 -5.53 -3.05 -7.37
C PRO A 389 -7.05 -3.07 -7.16
N ALA A 390 -7.75 -3.91 -7.90
CA ALA A 390 -9.21 -3.96 -7.92
C ALA A 390 -9.84 -4.21 -6.53
N TYR A 391 -9.20 -5.02 -5.69
CA TYR A 391 -9.71 -5.30 -4.34
C TYR A 391 -9.71 -4.09 -3.41
N LEU A 392 -8.79 -3.12 -3.61
CA LEU A 392 -8.79 -1.85 -2.87
C LEU A 392 -9.88 -0.91 -3.37
N ARG A 393 -10.11 -0.85 -4.67
CA ARG A 393 -11.16 -0.03 -5.28
C ARG A 393 -12.54 -0.45 -4.81
N ASN A 394 -12.79 -1.75 -4.75
CA ASN A 394 -14.07 -2.32 -4.34
C ASN A 394 -14.36 -2.12 -2.85
N ALA A 395 -13.34 -2.11 -2.00
CA ALA A 395 -13.49 -1.90 -0.56
C ALA A 395 -13.91 -0.46 -0.19
N TYR A 396 -13.71 0.52 -1.09
CA TYR A 396 -14.01 1.94 -0.85
C TYR A 396 -15.23 2.44 -1.62
N GLY A 397 -15.79 1.63 -2.52
CA GLY A 397 -16.94 1.95 -3.39
C GLY A 397 -18.29 1.67 -2.79
N ASP A 398 -18.43 1.38 -1.51
CA ASP A 398 -19.73 1.18 -0.84
C ASP A 398 -20.30 2.44 -0.16
N ALA A 399 -20.82 3.35 -1.00
CA ALA A 399 -22.25 3.73 -0.89
C ALA A 399 -23.05 2.62 -1.62
N PRO A 400 -24.29 2.27 -1.20
CA PRO A 400 -24.93 1.01 -1.59
C PRO A 400 -25.27 0.97 -3.06
N ALA A 401 -24.31 0.57 -3.87
CA ALA A 401 -24.52 0.12 -5.23
C ALA A 401 -24.27 -1.40 -5.20
N THR A 402 -25.38 -2.13 -5.18
CA THR A 402 -25.51 -3.52 -5.63
C THR A 402 -24.16 -4.20 -5.92
N THR A 403 -23.65 -4.92 -4.94
CA THR A 403 -22.57 -5.89 -5.10
C THR A 403 -22.92 -6.85 -6.24
N PRO A 404 -22.03 -6.98 -7.25
CA PRO A 404 -21.97 -8.24 -7.96
C PRO A 404 -20.97 -9.14 -7.23
N ASN A 405 -21.48 -10.19 -6.60
CA ASN A 405 -20.78 -11.41 -6.27
C ASN A 405 -19.82 -11.42 -5.08
N HIS A 406 -20.28 -11.22 -3.86
CA HIS A 406 -20.05 -12.24 -2.87
C HIS A 406 -21.07 -13.34 -3.18
N TYR A 407 -20.64 -14.42 -3.81
CA TYR A 407 -21.36 -15.66 -3.66
C TYR A 407 -21.30 -16.00 -2.17
N ASP A 408 -22.43 -15.94 -1.46
CA ASP A 408 -22.60 -16.72 -0.23
C ASP A 408 -22.40 -18.17 -0.68
N ILE A 409 -21.17 -18.61 -0.71
CA ILE A 409 -20.85 -20.02 -0.84
C ILE A 409 -21.44 -20.60 0.44
N PRO A 410 -22.46 -21.45 0.36
CA PRO A 410 -23.01 -22.09 1.53
C PRO A 410 -21.84 -22.72 2.29
N ASP A 411 -21.86 -22.62 3.64
CA ASP A 411 -20.79 -23.11 4.52
C ASP A 411 -20.23 -24.42 3.97
N ILE A 412 -19.06 -24.34 3.31
CA ILE A 412 -18.40 -25.53 2.81
C ILE A 412 -17.85 -26.23 4.06
N PRO A 413 -18.33 -27.42 4.40
CA PRO A 413 -17.82 -28.14 5.56
C PRO A 413 -16.30 -28.34 5.41
N PRO A 414 -15.54 -28.32 6.51
CA PRO A 414 -14.10 -28.53 6.45
C PRO A 414 -13.80 -29.88 5.80
N VAL A 415 -12.81 -29.93 4.93
CA VAL A 415 -12.39 -31.13 4.21
C VAL A 415 -12.11 -32.24 5.22
N GLY A 416 -12.95 -33.29 5.21
CA GLY A 416 -12.91 -34.43 6.11
C GLY A 416 -13.65 -35.64 5.50
N ASP A 417 -13.65 -36.75 6.17
CA ASP A 417 -14.28 -38.01 5.68
C ASP A 417 -15.79 -37.79 5.40
N GLY A 418 -16.21 -37.96 4.14
CA GLY A 418 -17.61 -37.97 3.72
C GLY A 418 -18.06 -36.79 2.86
N ILE A 419 -17.16 -35.96 2.33
CA ILE A 419 -17.51 -34.88 1.39
C ILE A 419 -17.55 -35.45 -0.04
N GLU A 420 -18.73 -35.45 -0.65
CA GLU A 420 -18.90 -35.67 -2.08
C GLU A 420 -18.84 -34.32 -2.81
N LEU A 421 -17.72 -34.02 -3.44
CA LEU A 421 -17.50 -32.76 -4.18
C LEU A 421 -18.59 -32.50 -5.23
N GLU A 422 -19.09 -33.57 -5.88
CA GLU A 422 -20.16 -33.47 -6.87
C GLU A 422 -21.46 -32.93 -6.27
N CYS A 423 -21.84 -33.36 -5.07
CA CYS A 423 -23.04 -32.85 -4.38
C CYS A 423 -22.94 -31.36 -4.08
N ILE A 424 -21.81 -30.88 -3.60
CA ILE A 424 -21.59 -29.45 -3.30
C ILE A 424 -21.67 -28.61 -4.58
N VAL A 425 -21.06 -29.06 -5.66
CA VAL A 425 -21.10 -28.36 -6.96
C VAL A 425 -22.52 -28.34 -7.51
N GLU A 426 -23.29 -29.44 -7.38
CA GLU A 426 -24.69 -29.51 -7.81
C GLU A 426 -25.58 -28.55 -7.01
N ASP A 427 -25.40 -28.44 -5.72
CA ASP A 427 -26.17 -27.51 -4.86
C ASP A 427 -25.87 -26.04 -5.21
N ILE A 428 -24.61 -25.70 -5.45
CA ILE A 428 -24.22 -24.37 -5.89
C ILE A 428 -24.80 -24.05 -7.30
N GLU A 429 -24.67 -24.95 -8.24
CA GLU A 429 -25.25 -24.77 -9.60
C GLU A 429 -26.76 -24.60 -9.54
N ARG A 430 -27.44 -25.39 -8.72
CA ARG A 430 -28.91 -25.30 -8.54
C ARG A 430 -29.30 -23.94 -7.98
N SER A 431 -28.66 -23.49 -6.90
CA SER A 431 -28.95 -22.22 -6.26
C SER A 431 -28.77 -21.05 -7.23
N LEU A 432 -27.68 -21.02 -8.00
CA LEU A 432 -27.42 -19.98 -8.99
C LEU A 432 -28.45 -19.97 -10.13
N ILE A 433 -28.89 -21.14 -10.59
CA ILE A 433 -29.92 -21.23 -11.61
C ILE A 433 -31.27 -20.72 -11.10
N GLU A 434 -31.69 -21.12 -9.89
CA GLU A 434 -32.93 -20.67 -9.26
C GLU A 434 -32.93 -19.15 -9.07
N GLN A 435 -31.88 -18.56 -8.53
CA GLN A 435 -31.73 -17.10 -8.38
C GLN A 435 -31.77 -16.36 -9.71
N SER A 436 -31.16 -16.92 -10.77
CA SER A 436 -31.18 -16.27 -12.08
C SER A 436 -32.58 -16.29 -12.72
N LEU A 437 -33.35 -17.35 -12.51
CA LEU A 437 -34.72 -17.45 -12.97
C LEU A 437 -35.65 -16.50 -12.19
N GLU A 438 -35.50 -16.39 -10.87
CA GLU A 438 -36.25 -15.42 -10.07
C GLU A 438 -36.00 -13.97 -10.53
N ARG A 439 -34.73 -13.61 -10.81
CA ARG A 439 -34.37 -12.26 -11.27
C ARG A 439 -34.87 -11.93 -12.68
N THR A 440 -35.19 -12.95 -13.47
CA THR A 440 -35.63 -12.81 -14.86
C THR A 440 -37.08 -13.20 -15.08
N ASP A 441 -37.88 -13.30 -13.99
CA ASP A 441 -39.30 -13.70 -14.00
C ASP A 441 -39.54 -14.99 -14.85
N GLY A 442 -38.61 -15.95 -14.74
CA GLY A 442 -38.68 -17.23 -15.47
C GLY A 442 -38.18 -17.19 -16.90
N ASN A 443 -37.64 -16.08 -17.40
CA ASN A 443 -37.13 -15.99 -18.78
C ASN A 443 -35.79 -16.70 -18.93
N ILE A 444 -35.82 -17.94 -19.43
CA ILE A 444 -34.63 -18.82 -19.59
C ILE A 444 -33.55 -18.19 -20.48
N THR A 445 -33.92 -17.38 -21.47
CA THR A 445 -32.93 -16.76 -22.38
C THR A 445 -32.15 -15.66 -21.67
N GLU A 446 -32.82 -14.87 -20.87
CA GLU A 446 -32.21 -13.80 -20.05
C GLU A 446 -31.40 -14.39 -18.88
N ALA A 447 -31.93 -15.42 -18.22
CA ALA A 447 -31.23 -16.16 -17.16
C ALA A 447 -29.90 -16.78 -17.67
N ALA A 448 -29.90 -17.34 -18.87
CA ALA A 448 -28.67 -17.86 -19.49
C ALA A 448 -27.63 -16.76 -19.72
N LYS A 449 -28.04 -15.55 -20.12
CA LYS A 449 -27.16 -14.40 -20.26
C LYS A 449 -26.60 -13.95 -18.91
N LEU A 450 -27.41 -13.89 -17.86
CA LEU A 450 -26.98 -13.54 -16.50
C LEU A 450 -25.92 -14.52 -15.97
N LEU A 451 -26.10 -15.81 -16.26
CA LEU A 451 -25.15 -16.85 -15.85
C LEU A 451 -23.92 -16.98 -16.76
N GLY A 452 -23.83 -16.20 -17.85
CA GLY A 452 -22.72 -16.29 -18.79
C GLY A 452 -22.64 -17.61 -19.57
N ILE A 453 -23.78 -18.34 -19.68
CA ILE A 453 -23.85 -19.63 -20.37
C ILE A 453 -24.82 -19.57 -21.57
N ASN A 454 -24.67 -20.51 -22.50
CA ASN A 454 -25.61 -20.55 -23.62
C ASN A 454 -26.95 -21.18 -23.22
N PHE A 455 -28.02 -20.80 -23.93
CA PHE A 455 -29.38 -21.29 -23.71
C PHE A 455 -29.53 -22.82 -23.67
N ARG A 456 -28.78 -23.55 -24.52
CA ARG A 456 -28.82 -25.03 -24.56
C ARG A 456 -28.22 -25.61 -23.27
N SER A 457 -27.16 -25.01 -22.78
CA SER A 457 -26.47 -25.41 -21.54
C SER A 457 -27.38 -25.20 -20.31
N LEU A 458 -28.08 -24.06 -20.23
CA LEU A 458 -29.00 -23.79 -19.14
C LEU A 458 -30.20 -24.76 -19.20
N ARG A 459 -30.79 -25.00 -20.37
CA ARG A 459 -31.92 -25.92 -20.55
C ARG A 459 -31.56 -27.36 -20.19
N TYR A 460 -30.34 -27.81 -20.47
CA TYR A 460 -29.83 -29.10 -20.04
C TYR A 460 -29.76 -29.20 -18.51
N ARG A 461 -29.23 -28.16 -17.82
CA ARG A 461 -29.12 -28.11 -16.37
C ARG A 461 -30.47 -28.04 -15.68
N LEU A 462 -31.43 -27.27 -16.21
CA LEU A 462 -32.82 -27.23 -15.72
C LEU A 462 -33.45 -28.62 -15.74
N LYS A 463 -33.23 -29.37 -16.83
CA LYS A 463 -33.73 -30.74 -16.93
C LYS A 463 -32.98 -31.71 -15.99
N LYS A 464 -31.67 -31.53 -15.81
CA LYS A 464 -30.83 -32.33 -14.89
C LYS A 464 -31.28 -32.17 -13.46
N TYR A 465 -31.55 -30.94 -13.04
CA TYR A 465 -31.93 -30.61 -11.64
C TYR A 465 -33.42 -30.58 -11.37
N GLY A 466 -34.26 -30.86 -12.36
CA GLY A 466 -35.73 -30.90 -12.20
C GLY A 466 -36.38 -29.56 -11.91
N ILE A 467 -35.70 -28.47 -12.23
CA ILE A 467 -36.20 -27.10 -12.09
C ILE A 467 -37.15 -26.80 -13.25
N LYS A 468 -38.37 -26.35 -12.97
CA LYS A 468 -39.44 -26.06 -13.96
C LYS A 468 -39.42 -24.59 -14.38
#